data_ee649325329404a39e26622740a90626
#
_entry.id   ee649325329404a39e26622740a90626
#
_cell.length_a   1.000
_cell.length_b   1.000
_cell.length_c   1.000
_cell.angle_alpha   90.00
_cell.angle_beta   90.00
_cell.angle_gamma   90.00
#
_symmetry.space_group_name_H-M   'P 1'
#
loop_
_entity.id
_entity.type
_entity.pdbx_description
1 polymer ?
#
loop_
_entity_poly.entity_id
_entity_poly.type
_entity_poly.pdbx_seq_one_letter_code
_entity_poly.pdbx_strand_id
1 'polypeptide(L)'
;MPPDFYSPIPTPTEAVEAIHAAGGLAVHAHPGSVPDQDLMKEVLPLVDGLEVYTRRHQPEQIPVYEELASRHGLLMTVGTDYHGFNGADYEPPRKTIDIRYLEKLGSRVEWPAVEKAG
;
A
#
# COMPACT_ATOMS: atom_id res chain seq x y z
N MET A 1 -13.35 23.17 -20.77
CA MET A 1 -12.75 21.92 -20.33
C MET A 1 -13.82 20.86 -20.17
N PRO A 2 -13.63 19.70 -20.75
CA PRO A 2 -14.64 18.65 -20.67
C PRO A 2 -14.94 18.28 -19.23
N PRO A 3 -16.21 18.03 -18.87
CA PRO A 3 -16.57 17.60 -17.53
C PRO A 3 -15.84 16.34 -17.07
N ASP A 4 -15.53 15.44 -18.00
CA ASP A 4 -14.84 14.18 -17.71
C ASP A 4 -13.44 14.37 -17.15
N PHE A 5 -12.86 15.54 -17.39
CA PHE A 5 -11.55 15.87 -16.90
C PHE A 5 -11.52 16.01 -15.37
N TYR A 6 -12.69 16.23 -14.79
CA TYR A 6 -12.86 16.46 -13.37
C TYR A 6 -13.77 15.42 -12.77
N SER A 7 -13.52 14.16 -13.09
CA SER A 7 -14.21 13.08 -12.41
C SER A 7 -14.01 13.22 -10.91
N PRO A 8 -15.07 13.10 -10.12
CA PRO A 8 -14.92 13.22 -8.66
C PRO A 8 -13.92 12.16 -8.16
N ILE A 9 -13.07 12.58 -7.24
CA ILE A 9 -12.15 11.67 -6.59
C ILE A 9 -13.00 10.73 -5.72
N PRO A 10 -12.84 9.40 -5.85
CA PRO A 10 -13.60 8.47 -5.03
C PRO A 10 -13.22 8.60 -3.55
N THR A 11 -14.16 8.32 -2.68
CA THR A 11 -13.87 8.19 -1.26
C THR A 11 -13.01 6.93 -1.04
N PRO A 12 -12.29 6.85 0.09
CA PRO A 12 -11.55 5.63 0.42
C PRO A 12 -12.43 4.37 0.36
N THR A 13 -13.63 4.44 0.88
CA THR A 13 -14.57 3.31 0.82
C THR A 13 -14.90 2.91 -0.61
N GLU A 14 -15.22 3.87 -1.46
CA GLU A 14 -15.52 3.61 -2.87
C GLU A 14 -14.32 3.01 -3.60
N ALA A 15 -13.11 3.53 -3.33
CA ALA A 15 -11.90 3.02 -3.95
C ALA A 15 -11.62 1.57 -3.53
N VAL A 16 -11.75 1.25 -2.24
CA VAL A 16 -11.54 -0.10 -1.73
C VAL A 16 -12.59 -1.06 -2.30
N GLU A 17 -13.84 -0.65 -2.34
CA GLU A 17 -14.91 -1.46 -2.92
C GLU A 17 -14.65 -1.78 -4.38
N ALA A 18 -14.16 -0.81 -5.15
CA ALA A 18 -13.84 -1.02 -6.56
C ALA A 18 -12.68 -2.02 -6.73
N ILE A 19 -11.65 -1.91 -5.88
CA ILE A 19 -10.51 -2.83 -5.90
C ILE A 19 -10.97 -4.25 -5.56
N HIS A 20 -11.78 -4.40 -4.51
CA HIS A 20 -12.30 -5.70 -4.10
C HIS A 20 -13.22 -6.30 -5.15
N ALA A 21 -14.07 -5.49 -5.76
CA ALA A 21 -14.95 -5.96 -6.83
C ALA A 21 -14.16 -6.48 -8.04
N ALA A 22 -12.98 -5.93 -8.28
CA ALA A 22 -12.08 -6.39 -9.34
C ALA A 22 -11.23 -7.60 -8.93
N GLY A 23 -11.39 -8.10 -7.70
CA GLY A 23 -10.63 -9.25 -7.20
C GLY A 23 -9.26 -8.89 -6.63
N GLY A 24 -8.99 -7.61 -6.40
CA GLY A 24 -7.70 -7.15 -5.88
C GLY A 24 -7.66 -6.97 -4.38
N LEU A 25 -6.48 -6.68 -3.87
CA LEU A 25 -6.26 -6.30 -2.48
C LEU A 25 -5.93 -4.81 -2.43
N ALA A 26 -6.52 -4.12 -1.47
CA ALA A 26 -6.29 -2.69 -1.29
C ALA A 26 -5.17 -2.46 -0.27
N VAL A 27 -4.15 -1.71 -0.67
CA VAL A 27 -3.03 -1.36 0.19
C VAL A 27 -2.97 0.15 0.34
N HIS A 28 -2.91 0.62 1.58
CA HIS A 28 -2.78 2.04 1.87
C HIS A 28 -1.32 2.46 1.67
N ALA A 29 -1.08 3.29 0.66
CA ALA A 29 0.26 3.76 0.32
C ALA A 29 0.76 4.76 1.38
N HIS A 30 2.03 4.67 1.71
CA HIS A 30 2.78 5.60 2.58
C HIS A 30 1.90 6.38 3.59
N PRO A 31 1.30 5.68 4.56
CA PRO A 31 0.36 6.31 5.48
C PRO A 31 0.95 7.46 6.29
N GLY A 32 2.26 7.47 6.48
CA GLY A 32 2.96 8.55 7.18
C GLY A 32 2.96 9.87 6.44
N SER A 33 2.62 9.86 5.14
CA SER A 33 2.53 11.09 4.34
C SER A 33 1.15 11.76 4.45
N VAL A 34 0.19 11.13 5.11
CA VAL A 34 -1.13 11.73 5.32
C VAL A 34 -1.03 12.72 6.47
N PRO A 35 -1.29 14.03 6.23
CA PRO A 35 -1.16 15.03 7.29
C PRO A 35 -2.11 14.78 8.47
N ASP A 36 -3.34 14.38 8.19
CA ASP A 36 -4.33 14.06 9.21
C ASP A 36 -4.25 12.56 9.53
N GLN A 37 -3.56 12.22 10.61
CA GLN A 37 -3.37 10.84 11.01
C GLN A 37 -4.64 10.18 11.56
N ASP A 38 -5.60 10.96 12.04
CA ASP A 38 -6.88 10.41 12.45
C ASP A 38 -7.67 9.95 11.22
N LEU A 39 -7.64 10.73 10.17
CA LEU A 39 -8.25 10.36 8.89
C LEU A 39 -7.55 9.11 8.29
N MET A 40 -6.23 9.06 8.39
CA MET A 40 -5.47 7.89 7.95
C MET A 40 -5.94 6.62 8.69
N LYS A 41 -6.15 6.71 9.99
CA LYS A 41 -6.58 5.58 10.79
C LYS A 41 -7.98 5.11 10.47
N GLU A 42 -8.85 5.99 10.01
CA GLU A 42 -10.21 5.62 9.60
C GLU A 42 -10.21 4.66 8.42
N VAL A 43 -9.16 4.67 7.61
CA VAL A 43 -9.04 3.80 6.44
C VAL A 43 -8.55 2.40 6.80
N LEU A 44 -7.89 2.22 7.94
CA LEU A 44 -7.29 0.95 8.32
C LEU A 44 -8.26 -0.23 8.35
N PRO A 45 -9.50 -0.09 8.83
CA PRO A 45 -10.45 -1.21 8.79
C PRO A 45 -10.91 -1.61 7.39
N LEU A 46 -10.69 -0.75 6.40
CA LEU A 46 -11.17 -0.96 5.04
C LEU A 46 -10.16 -1.70 4.17
N VAL A 47 -8.87 -1.52 4.44
CA VAL A 47 -7.80 -2.01 3.56
C VAL A 47 -7.31 -3.39 3.99
N ASP A 48 -6.59 -4.03 3.07
CA ASP A 48 -5.99 -5.36 3.31
C ASP A 48 -4.54 -5.25 3.73
N GLY A 49 -3.89 -4.16 3.41
CA GLY A 49 -2.48 -3.96 3.70
C GLY A 49 -2.11 -2.51 3.91
N LEU A 50 -0.91 -2.33 4.43
CA LEU A 50 -0.34 -1.04 4.73
C LEU A 50 1.09 -1.01 4.20
N GLU A 51 1.43 0.00 3.41
CA GLU A 51 2.80 0.16 2.95
C GLU A 51 3.63 0.74 4.08
N VAL A 52 4.39 -0.12 4.72
CA VAL A 52 5.19 0.24 5.90
C VAL A 52 6.61 0.66 5.51
N TYR A 53 7.21 -0.10 4.61
CA TYR A 53 8.61 0.06 4.23
C TYR A 53 8.72 0.88 2.97
N THR A 54 8.79 2.19 3.14
CA THR A 54 8.88 3.13 2.03
C THR A 54 9.85 4.26 2.37
N ARG A 55 10.49 4.80 1.35
CA ARG A 55 11.36 5.97 1.54
C ARG A 55 10.59 7.21 1.98
N ARG A 56 9.26 7.19 1.84
CA ARG A 56 8.41 8.30 2.30
C ARG A 56 8.28 8.37 3.81
N HIS A 57 8.65 7.29 4.49
CA HIS A 57 8.64 7.26 5.95
C HIS A 57 10.03 7.57 6.51
N GLN A 58 10.06 8.35 7.57
CA GLN A 58 11.27 8.50 8.37
C GLN A 58 11.51 7.21 9.15
N PRO A 59 12.77 6.91 9.52
CA PRO A 59 13.05 5.67 10.27
C PRO A 59 12.21 5.50 11.53
N GLU A 60 11.87 6.59 12.20
CA GLU A 60 11.08 6.57 13.43
C GLU A 60 9.61 6.19 13.18
N GLN A 61 9.14 6.41 11.97
CA GLN A 61 7.75 6.10 11.60
C GLN A 61 7.54 4.62 11.32
N ILE A 62 8.58 3.91 10.88
CA ILE A 62 8.45 2.52 10.49
C ILE A 62 7.91 1.64 11.62
N PRO A 63 8.47 1.68 12.85
CA PRO A 63 7.92 0.88 13.94
C PRO A 63 6.45 1.21 14.27
N VAL A 64 6.06 2.46 14.10
CA VAL A 64 4.67 2.89 14.34
C VAL A 64 3.72 2.17 13.39
N TYR A 65 4.06 2.13 12.10
CA TYR A 65 3.20 1.49 11.11
C TYR A 65 3.30 -0.02 11.11
N GLU A 66 4.44 -0.59 11.52
CA GLU A 66 4.55 -2.01 11.79
C GLU A 66 3.56 -2.43 12.87
N GLU A 67 3.49 -1.67 13.95
CA GLU A 67 2.56 -1.95 15.05
C GLU A 67 1.11 -1.80 14.60
N LEU A 68 0.79 -0.75 13.88
CA LEU A 68 -0.56 -0.54 13.37
C LEU A 68 -1.00 -1.67 12.45
N ALA A 69 -0.13 -2.08 11.54
CA ALA A 69 -0.42 -3.18 10.64
C ALA A 69 -0.65 -4.49 11.41
N SER A 70 0.18 -4.77 12.39
CA SER A 70 0.03 -5.97 13.23
C SER A 70 -1.27 -5.94 14.03
N ARG A 71 -1.58 -4.80 14.61
CA ARG A 71 -2.78 -4.63 15.44
C ARG A 71 -4.06 -4.82 14.63
N HIS A 72 -4.07 -4.38 13.39
CA HIS A 72 -5.23 -4.49 12.50
C HIS A 72 -5.20 -5.72 11.60
N GLY A 73 -4.21 -6.59 11.76
CA GLY A 73 -4.08 -7.80 10.94
C GLY A 73 -3.83 -7.52 9.47
N LEU A 74 -3.15 -6.43 9.16
CA LEU A 74 -2.87 -6.00 7.80
C LEU A 74 -1.58 -6.60 7.27
N LEU A 75 -1.56 -6.81 5.96
CA LEU A 75 -0.33 -7.14 5.24
C LEU A 75 0.59 -5.92 5.27
N MET A 76 1.88 -6.17 5.29
CA MET A 76 2.87 -5.09 5.20
C MET A 76 3.55 -5.17 3.84
N THR A 77 3.60 -4.05 3.14
CA THR A 77 4.24 -3.99 1.83
C THR A 77 5.42 -3.05 1.83
N VAL A 78 6.19 -3.11 0.77
CA VAL A 78 7.37 -2.28 0.54
C VAL A 78 7.26 -1.61 -0.82
N GLY A 79 7.71 -0.38 -0.92
CA GLY A 79 7.72 0.34 -2.19
C GLY A 79 8.63 1.55 -2.16
N THR A 80 9.14 1.92 -3.31
CA THR A 80 10.06 3.06 -3.45
C THR A 80 9.34 4.35 -3.80
N ASP A 81 8.10 4.26 -4.26
CA ASP A 81 7.35 5.39 -4.79
C ASP A 81 8.11 6.09 -5.93
N TYR A 82 8.71 5.28 -6.81
CA TYR A 82 9.54 5.78 -7.89
C TYR A 82 8.68 6.46 -8.96
N HIS A 83 9.04 7.69 -9.31
CA HIS A 83 8.30 8.52 -10.25
C HIS A 83 9.03 8.74 -11.59
N GLY A 84 10.05 7.96 -11.87
CA GLY A 84 10.79 8.08 -13.12
C GLY A 84 11.85 9.19 -13.10
N PHE A 85 12.32 9.57 -14.28
CA PHE A 85 13.41 10.53 -14.42
C PHE A 85 13.06 11.94 -13.92
N ASN A 86 11.80 12.28 -13.93
CA ASN A 86 11.34 13.59 -13.46
C ASN A 86 11.04 13.61 -11.97
N GLY A 87 11.17 12.47 -11.33
CA GLY A 87 11.02 12.38 -9.89
C GLY A 87 12.26 12.85 -9.17
N ALA A 88 12.12 13.08 -7.88
CA ALA A 88 13.27 13.30 -7.01
C ALA A 88 14.18 12.08 -7.04
N ASP A 89 15.37 12.24 -6.51
CA ASP A 89 16.37 11.18 -6.47
C ASP A 89 15.78 9.85 -5.99
N TYR A 90 15.98 8.82 -6.79
CA TYR A 90 15.54 7.49 -6.46
C TYR A 90 16.42 6.92 -5.35
N GLU A 91 15.79 6.56 -4.26
CA GLU A 91 16.44 5.86 -3.18
C GLU A 91 15.55 4.70 -2.73
N PRO A 92 15.99 3.46 -2.95
CA PRO A 92 15.18 2.30 -2.56
C PRO A 92 15.05 2.20 -1.04
N PRO A 93 14.00 1.56 -0.56
CA PRO A 93 13.86 1.30 0.87
C PRO A 93 15.06 0.48 1.35
N ARG A 94 15.60 0.83 2.50
CA ARG A 94 16.78 0.17 3.06
C ARG A 94 16.44 -1.04 3.90
N LYS A 95 15.19 -1.15 4.30
CA LYS A 95 14.75 -2.25 5.15
C LYS A 95 14.21 -3.37 4.29
N THR A 96 14.63 -4.58 4.58
CA THR A 96 14.08 -5.76 3.93
C THR A 96 12.77 -6.17 4.60
N ILE A 97 11.85 -6.66 3.80
CA ILE A 97 10.61 -7.20 4.31
C ILE A 97 10.78 -8.70 4.59
N ASP A 98 10.10 -9.18 5.62
CA ASP A 98 10.07 -10.61 5.91
C ASP A 98 9.33 -11.32 4.79
N ILE A 99 9.96 -12.35 4.23
CA ILE A 99 9.38 -13.12 3.11
C ILE A 99 8.02 -13.72 3.46
N ARG A 100 7.75 -13.95 4.74
CA ARG A 100 6.47 -14.48 5.18
C ARG A 100 5.30 -13.56 4.83
N TYR A 101 5.52 -12.25 4.74
CA TYR A 101 4.50 -11.32 4.31
C TYR A 101 4.18 -11.49 2.82
N LEU A 102 5.18 -11.79 2.01
CA LEU A 102 4.98 -12.10 0.60
C LEU A 102 4.20 -13.40 0.42
N GLU A 103 4.51 -14.41 1.22
CA GLU A 103 3.77 -15.67 1.19
C GLU A 103 2.32 -15.47 1.60
N LYS A 104 2.08 -14.68 2.63
CA LYS A 104 0.74 -14.35 3.09
C LYS A 104 -0.04 -13.58 2.02
N LEU A 105 0.61 -12.65 1.33
CA LEU A 105 0.01 -11.94 0.21
C LEU A 105 -0.35 -12.91 -0.91
N GLY A 106 0.58 -13.77 -1.27
CA GLY A 106 0.38 -14.77 -2.31
C GLY A 106 -0.76 -15.75 -2.01
N SER A 107 -0.97 -16.09 -0.72
CA SER A 107 -2.05 -16.99 -0.32
C SER A 107 -3.45 -16.37 -0.46
N ARG A 108 -3.53 -15.03 -0.53
CA ARG A 108 -4.79 -14.29 -0.65
C ARG A 108 -5.15 -13.92 -2.09
N VAL A 109 -4.28 -14.23 -3.04
CA VAL A 109 -4.44 -13.88 -4.45
C VAL A 109 -4.36 -15.13 -5.30
N GLU A 110 -5.28 -15.29 -6.23
CA GLU A 110 -5.16 -16.33 -7.25
C GLU A 110 -4.16 -15.88 -8.29
N TRP A 111 -3.01 -16.53 -8.30
CA TRP A 111 -1.99 -16.25 -9.29
C TRP A 111 -2.26 -17.09 -10.53
N PRO A 112 -2.12 -16.53 -11.74
CA PRO A 112 -2.17 -17.33 -12.94
C PRO A 112 -1.06 -18.38 -12.90
N ALA A 113 -1.33 -19.55 -13.47
CA ALA A 113 -0.33 -20.60 -13.57
C ALA A 113 0.86 -20.06 -14.36
N VAL A 114 1.98 -19.91 -13.68
CA VAL A 114 3.23 -19.48 -14.31
C VAL A 114 4.12 -20.68 -14.41
N GLU A 115 4.56 -21.01 -15.64
CA GLU A 115 5.57 -22.05 -15.79
C GLU A 115 6.84 -21.57 -15.13
N LYS A 116 7.34 -22.38 -14.20
CA LYS A 116 8.62 -22.08 -13.59
C LYS A 116 9.69 -22.19 -14.66
N ALA A 117 10.32 -21.06 -14.94
CA ALA A 117 11.47 -21.06 -15.82
C ALA A 117 12.58 -21.89 -15.19
N GLY A 118 12.94 -22.94 -15.85
CA GLY A 118 14.10 -23.76 -15.60
C GLY A 118 14.22 -24.42 -14.26
#